data_cca0bff1de0d3e703b26c110d42d75cf
#
_entry.id   cca0bff1de0d3e703b26c110d42d75cf
#
_cell.length_a   1.000
_cell.length_b   1.000
_cell.length_c   1.000
_cell.angle_alpha   90.00
_cell.angle_beta   90.00
_cell.angle_gamma   90.00
#
_symmetry.space_group_name_H-M   'P 1'
#
loop_
_entity.id
_entity.type
_entity.pdbx_description
1 polymer ?
#
loop_
_entity_poly.entity_id
_entity_poly.type
_entity_poly.pdbx_seq_one_letter_code
_entity_poly.pdbx_strand_id
1 'polypeptide(L)'
;MMNKKWWHNKVAYQIYPKSFKDTNGDGIGDIPGIISKLDYLKDLGVDILWISPMYQSPMVDNGYDISDYYAIDPMFGSMDEMKQLIKEAKKRNMYILMDLVVNHCSSEHEWFQKAMADPEGEYGSYFYIKDGKDGQPPTNWRSYFGGSVWEKIPGYDNKFYLHSFAKEQPDLNWENETVREKIYEMICWWMDQGLSGFRIDAIMNIKKDLTWSDLKPDGPDGLADVYKITGKVEGIGDFLMEMKHRCFEP
;
A
#
# COMPACT_ATOMS: atom_id res chain seq x y z
N MET A 1 -15.77 -1.28 32.77
CA MET A 1 -15.00 -0.11 32.28
C MET A 1 -14.06 -0.61 31.20
N MET A 2 -14.11 -0.06 29.99
CA MET A 2 -13.12 -0.39 28.95
C MET A 2 -11.73 0.07 29.43
N ASN A 3 -10.74 -0.83 29.44
CA ASN A 3 -9.36 -0.46 29.73
C ASN A 3 -8.92 0.61 28.73
N LYS A 4 -8.60 1.81 29.24
CA LYS A 4 -8.16 2.94 28.43
C LYS A 4 -6.79 2.62 27.82
N LYS A 5 -6.73 2.48 26.50
CA LYS A 5 -5.46 2.27 25.79
C LYS A 5 -4.75 3.61 25.58
N TRP A 6 -3.42 3.58 25.38
CA TRP A 6 -2.58 4.77 25.32
C TRP A 6 -2.99 5.76 24.22
N TRP A 7 -3.57 5.26 23.12
CA TRP A 7 -3.98 6.11 21.98
C TRP A 7 -5.35 6.77 22.12
N HIS A 8 -6.17 6.41 23.11
CA HIS A 8 -7.53 6.93 23.26
C HIS A 8 -7.61 8.46 23.45
N ASN A 9 -6.51 9.10 23.87
CA ASN A 9 -6.42 10.55 24.07
C ASN A 9 -5.43 11.20 23.10
N LYS A 10 -5.12 10.55 21.99
CA LYS A 10 -4.14 11.05 21.05
C LYS A 10 -4.81 11.69 19.84
N VAL A 11 -4.25 12.77 19.36
CA VAL A 11 -4.65 13.46 18.13
C VAL A 11 -3.72 13.05 17.01
N ALA A 12 -4.28 12.44 15.98
CA ALA A 12 -3.54 12.13 14.75
C ALA A 12 -3.76 13.22 13.70
N TYR A 13 -2.68 13.59 13.01
CA TYR A 13 -2.68 14.58 11.95
C TYR A 13 -2.02 13.95 10.71
N GLN A 14 -2.73 14.01 9.57
CA GLN A 14 -2.19 13.52 8.30
C GLN A 14 -1.29 14.60 7.67
N ILE A 15 -0.10 14.20 7.27
CA ILE A 15 0.80 15.00 6.43
C ILE A 15 0.82 14.40 5.04
N TYR A 16 0.50 15.22 4.04
CA TYR A 16 0.76 14.93 2.64
C TYR A 16 2.11 15.57 2.28
N PRO A 17 3.21 14.80 2.19
CA PRO A 17 4.56 15.35 2.13
C PRO A 17 4.72 16.34 0.99
N LYS A 18 4.27 15.98 -0.21
CA LYS A 18 4.42 16.74 -1.45
C LYS A 18 3.95 18.19 -1.35
N SER A 19 2.92 18.49 -0.54
CA SER A 19 2.32 19.82 -0.40
C SER A 19 2.51 20.47 0.97
N PHE A 20 3.24 19.84 1.90
CA PHE A 20 3.29 20.29 3.27
C PHE A 20 4.30 21.43 3.50
N LYS A 21 5.58 21.22 3.22
CA LYS A 21 6.63 22.22 3.37
C LYS A 21 7.85 21.88 2.51
N ASP A 22 8.11 22.73 1.55
CA ASP A 22 9.29 22.73 0.70
C ASP A 22 10.43 23.50 1.40
N THR A 23 11.63 22.92 1.44
CA THR A 23 12.83 23.57 2.03
C THR A 23 13.91 23.86 1.01
N ASN A 24 13.89 23.23 -0.14
CA ASN A 24 14.91 23.37 -1.18
C ASN A 24 14.47 24.30 -2.33
N GLY A 25 13.18 24.67 -2.41
CA GLY A 25 12.63 25.60 -3.39
C GLY A 25 12.26 24.98 -4.73
N ASP A 26 12.08 23.67 -4.80
CA ASP A 26 11.71 22.95 -6.03
C ASP A 26 10.18 22.86 -6.24
N GLY A 27 9.38 23.35 -5.30
CA GLY A 27 7.92 23.30 -5.34
C GLY A 27 7.33 22.03 -4.72
N ILE A 28 8.14 21.14 -4.17
CA ILE A 28 7.74 19.88 -3.59
C ILE A 28 8.11 19.88 -2.10
N GLY A 29 7.17 19.52 -1.23
CA GLY A 29 7.45 19.37 0.20
C GLY A 29 8.33 18.17 0.48
N ASP A 30 9.16 18.26 1.52
CA ASP A 30 10.23 17.32 1.82
C ASP A 30 10.30 16.93 3.31
N ILE A 31 11.09 15.91 3.63
CA ILE A 31 11.28 15.43 5.01
C ILE A 31 11.93 16.52 5.90
N PRO A 32 12.94 17.26 5.47
CA PRO A 32 13.45 18.43 6.23
C PRO A 32 12.36 19.45 6.54
N GLY A 33 11.44 19.68 5.62
CA GLY A 33 10.26 20.53 5.83
C GLY A 33 9.36 20.02 6.95
N ILE A 34 9.07 18.71 6.97
CA ILE A 34 8.31 18.10 8.07
C ILE A 34 9.04 18.27 9.39
N ILE A 35 10.35 17.99 9.43
CA ILE A 35 11.19 18.15 10.64
C ILE A 35 11.11 19.60 11.14
N SER A 36 11.20 20.59 10.25
CA SER A 36 11.16 22.02 10.60
C SER A 36 9.83 22.48 11.23
N LYS A 37 8.77 21.69 11.08
CA LYS A 37 7.41 21.98 11.56
C LYS A 37 6.99 21.14 12.77
N LEU A 38 7.84 20.29 13.31
CA LEU A 38 7.48 19.43 14.44
C LEU A 38 7.08 20.21 15.69
N ASP A 39 7.75 21.32 16.00
CA ASP A 39 7.40 22.15 17.15
C ASP A 39 6.03 22.81 16.95
N TYR A 40 5.76 23.35 15.76
CA TYR A 40 4.44 23.89 15.40
C TYR A 40 3.33 22.84 15.55
N LEU A 41 3.56 21.62 15.04
CA LEU A 41 2.59 20.52 15.15
C LEU A 41 2.38 20.11 16.62
N LYS A 42 3.45 20.11 17.42
CA LYS A 42 3.36 19.81 18.85
C LYS A 42 2.56 20.87 19.59
N ASP A 43 2.80 22.14 19.32
CA ASP A 43 2.08 23.27 19.93
C ASP A 43 0.60 23.27 19.52
N LEU A 44 0.29 22.79 18.32
CA LEU A 44 -1.09 22.56 17.85
C LEU A 44 -1.82 21.42 18.60
N GLY A 45 -1.08 20.61 19.37
CA GLY A 45 -1.62 19.49 20.13
C GLY A 45 -1.61 18.15 19.40
N VAL A 46 -0.85 18.03 18.32
CA VAL A 46 -0.71 16.78 17.57
C VAL A 46 0.20 15.81 18.33
N ASP A 47 -0.23 14.56 18.44
CA ASP A 47 0.54 13.48 19.06
C ASP A 47 1.07 12.47 18.04
N ILE A 48 0.32 12.23 16.98
CA ILE A 48 0.62 11.22 15.97
C ILE A 48 0.65 11.88 14.60
N LEU A 49 1.74 11.69 13.87
CA LEU A 49 1.84 12.10 12.47
C LEU A 49 1.64 10.86 11.59
N TRP A 50 0.55 10.85 10.84
CA TRP A 50 0.36 9.92 9.74
C TRP A 50 0.89 10.57 8.47
N ILE A 51 1.92 9.99 7.90
CA ILE A 51 2.57 10.52 6.70
C ILE A 51 2.16 9.66 5.50
N SER A 52 1.56 10.29 4.49
CA SER A 52 1.23 9.64 3.21
C SER A 52 2.50 9.09 2.55
N PRO A 53 2.40 8.13 1.61
CA PRO A 53 3.55 7.37 1.15
C PRO A 53 4.74 8.23 0.71
N MET A 54 5.91 7.91 1.23
CA MET A 54 7.21 8.51 0.85
C MET A 54 8.20 7.47 0.34
N TYR A 55 7.75 6.23 0.14
CA TYR A 55 8.56 5.18 -0.46
C TYR A 55 8.91 5.53 -1.91
N GLN A 56 9.94 4.87 -2.43
CA GLN A 56 10.27 5.00 -3.84
C GLN A 56 9.08 4.57 -4.71
N SER A 57 8.68 5.46 -5.64
CA SER A 57 7.47 5.31 -6.45
C SER A 57 7.59 6.04 -7.78
N PRO A 58 7.05 5.49 -8.89
CA PRO A 58 6.86 6.25 -10.13
C PRO A 58 5.81 7.36 -10.02
N MET A 59 5.10 7.47 -8.89
CA MET A 59 4.10 8.52 -8.61
C MET A 59 2.87 8.52 -9.53
N VAL A 60 2.51 7.39 -10.10
CA VAL A 60 1.29 7.25 -10.92
C VAL A 60 0.05 7.54 -10.09
N ASP A 61 0.04 7.06 -8.83
CA ASP A 61 -1.00 7.32 -7.85
C ASP A 61 -0.45 8.02 -6.61
N ASN A 62 0.32 9.10 -6.83
CA ASN A 62 0.84 9.97 -5.77
C ASN A 62 1.59 9.22 -4.64
N GLY A 63 2.33 8.17 -4.99
CA GLY A 63 3.14 7.38 -4.07
C GLY A 63 2.47 6.09 -3.58
N TYR A 64 1.19 5.87 -3.89
CA TYR A 64 0.50 4.61 -3.58
C TYR A 64 0.86 3.45 -4.55
N ASP A 65 1.70 3.69 -5.53
CA ASP A 65 2.33 2.73 -6.44
C ASP A 65 3.80 2.53 -6.04
N ILE A 66 4.06 1.68 -5.04
CA ILE A 66 5.38 1.54 -4.42
C ILE A 66 6.27 0.61 -5.25
N SER A 67 7.43 1.12 -5.69
CA SER A 67 8.43 0.34 -6.43
C SER A 67 9.53 -0.26 -5.54
N ASP A 68 9.80 0.34 -4.37
CA ASP A 68 10.71 -0.19 -3.35
C ASP A 68 10.21 0.19 -1.96
N TYR A 69 9.84 -0.82 -1.15
CA TYR A 69 9.35 -0.62 0.23
C TYR A 69 10.45 -0.28 1.24
N TYR A 70 11.71 -0.43 0.89
CA TYR A 70 12.85 -0.21 1.79
C TYR A 70 13.59 1.11 1.53
N ALA A 71 13.17 1.86 0.51
CA ALA A 71 13.75 3.14 0.12
C ALA A 71 12.77 4.29 0.28
N ILE A 72 13.29 5.46 0.63
CA ILE A 72 12.58 6.74 0.55
C ILE A 72 12.77 7.31 -0.86
N ASP A 73 11.71 7.83 -1.45
CA ASP A 73 11.80 8.48 -2.75
C ASP A 73 12.68 9.75 -2.65
N PRO A 74 13.68 9.89 -3.53
CA PRO A 74 14.58 11.04 -3.53
C PRO A 74 13.87 12.40 -3.64
N MET A 75 12.66 12.43 -4.16
CA MET A 75 11.81 13.62 -4.21
C MET A 75 11.53 14.18 -2.82
N PHE A 76 11.41 13.32 -1.81
CA PHE A 76 11.08 13.72 -0.43
C PHE A 76 12.31 13.79 0.47
N GLY A 77 13.41 13.18 0.06
CA GLY A 77 14.65 13.16 0.85
C GLY A 77 15.32 11.80 0.86
N SER A 78 16.09 11.54 1.92
CA SER A 78 16.89 10.35 2.09
C SER A 78 16.42 9.50 3.28
N MET A 79 16.90 8.25 3.32
CA MET A 79 16.71 7.36 4.49
C MET A 79 17.29 7.95 5.78
N ASP A 80 18.43 8.67 5.71
CA ASP A 80 19.02 9.31 6.88
C ASP A 80 18.12 10.45 7.41
N GLU A 81 17.51 11.23 6.52
CA GLU A 81 16.54 12.25 6.92
C GLU A 81 15.26 11.64 7.50
N MET A 82 14.81 10.49 6.97
CA MET A 82 13.69 9.76 7.57
C MET A 82 14.01 9.28 8.98
N LYS A 83 15.19 8.72 9.21
CA LYS A 83 15.66 8.33 10.54
C LYS A 83 15.77 9.56 11.47
N GLN A 84 16.20 10.70 10.93
CA GLN A 84 16.23 11.96 11.68
C GLN A 84 14.81 12.41 12.06
N LEU A 85 13.85 12.35 11.15
CA LEU A 85 12.44 12.68 11.42
C LEU A 85 11.89 11.83 12.56
N ILE A 86 12.07 10.51 12.51
CA ILE A 86 11.64 9.59 13.58
C ILE A 86 12.26 9.99 14.92
N LYS A 87 13.57 10.25 14.94
CA LYS A 87 14.30 10.66 16.14
C LYS A 87 13.81 12.00 16.71
N GLU A 88 13.58 12.99 15.86
CA GLU A 88 13.13 14.33 16.27
C GLU A 88 11.68 14.33 16.75
N ALA A 89 10.79 13.53 16.13
CA ALA A 89 9.43 13.32 16.60
C ALA A 89 9.43 12.67 17.99
N LYS A 90 10.24 11.62 18.19
CA LYS A 90 10.37 10.93 19.48
C LYS A 90 10.81 11.85 20.62
N LYS A 91 11.73 12.79 20.38
CA LYS A 91 12.16 13.79 21.37
C LYS A 91 11.00 14.68 21.85
N ARG A 92 9.98 14.87 21.02
CA ARG A 92 8.78 15.66 21.28
C ARG A 92 7.62 14.82 21.80
N ASN A 93 7.82 13.55 22.13
CA ASN A 93 6.77 12.60 22.45
C ASN A 93 5.69 12.52 21.35
N MET A 94 6.10 12.57 20.11
CA MET A 94 5.27 12.38 18.93
C MET A 94 5.56 11.02 18.29
N TYR A 95 4.56 10.43 17.69
CA TYR A 95 4.62 9.13 17.04
C TYR A 95 4.53 9.31 15.52
N ILE A 96 5.29 8.54 14.77
CA ILE A 96 5.22 8.53 13.30
C ILE A 96 4.53 7.24 12.85
N LEU A 97 3.49 7.40 12.05
CA LEU A 97 2.88 6.31 11.26
C LEU A 97 3.17 6.56 9.78
N MET A 98 3.67 5.56 9.09
CA MET A 98 3.71 5.56 7.62
C MET A 98 2.47 4.88 7.05
N ASP A 99 2.21 5.11 5.77
CA ASP A 99 1.18 4.39 5.05
C ASP A 99 1.68 2.98 4.70
N LEU A 100 0.89 1.95 4.99
CA LEU A 100 1.18 0.57 4.65
C LEU A 100 0.32 0.19 3.45
N VAL A 101 0.91 0.26 2.26
CA VAL A 101 0.24 -0.04 0.99
C VAL A 101 0.62 -1.46 0.59
N VAL A 102 -0.25 -2.42 0.88
CA VAL A 102 0.05 -3.85 0.72
C VAL A 102 -1.01 -4.63 -0.03
N ASN A 103 -2.08 -3.98 -0.49
CA ASN A 103 -3.00 -4.61 -1.44
C ASN A 103 -2.31 -4.82 -2.81
N HIS A 104 -1.46 -3.90 -3.21
CA HIS A 104 -0.77 -3.86 -4.49
C HIS A 104 0.64 -3.27 -4.33
N CYS A 105 1.46 -3.39 -5.35
CA CYS A 105 2.71 -2.67 -5.49
C CYS A 105 2.73 -1.93 -6.84
N SER A 106 3.82 -1.23 -7.14
CA SER A 106 4.01 -0.63 -8.47
C SER A 106 4.27 -1.71 -9.53
N SER A 107 3.86 -1.45 -10.76
CA SER A 107 4.31 -2.22 -11.92
C SER A 107 5.84 -2.16 -12.12
N GLU A 108 6.53 -1.18 -11.53
CA GLU A 108 8.00 -1.08 -11.53
C GLU A 108 8.66 -1.83 -10.36
N HIS A 109 7.88 -2.41 -9.44
CA HIS A 109 8.42 -3.22 -8.36
C HIS A 109 9.13 -4.47 -8.91
N GLU A 110 10.27 -4.82 -8.34
CA GLU A 110 11.10 -5.97 -8.75
C GLU A 110 10.29 -7.27 -8.86
N TRP A 111 9.37 -7.51 -7.92
CA TRP A 111 8.53 -8.73 -7.93
C TRP A 111 7.65 -8.78 -9.18
N PHE A 112 7.03 -7.65 -9.54
CA PHE A 112 6.16 -7.62 -10.71
C PHE A 112 6.95 -7.70 -12.01
N GLN A 113 8.10 -7.05 -12.10
CA GLN A 113 8.98 -7.16 -13.26
C GLN A 113 9.43 -8.62 -13.52
N LYS A 114 9.77 -9.35 -12.45
CA LYS A 114 10.08 -10.79 -12.53
C LYS A 114 8.86 -11.63 -12.90
N ALA A 115 7.68 -11.30 -12.36
CA ALA A 115 6.43 -11.97 -12.72
C ALA A 115 6.07 -11.77 -14.20
N MET A 116 6.31 -10.59 -14.76
CA MET A 116 6.07 -10.33 -16.19
C MET A 116 7.06 -11.06 -17.10
N ALA A 117 8.29 -11.28 -16.64
CA ALA A 117 9.28 -12.05 -17.37
C ALA A 117 8.97 -13.56 -17.37
N ASP A 118 8.40 -14.08 -16.28
CA ASP A 118 7.97 -15.47 -16.13
C ASP A 118 6.69 -15.56 -15.30
N PRO A 119 5.50 -15.41 -15.92
CA PRO A 119 4.22 -15.46 -15.21
C PRO A 119 3.86 -16.81 -14.57
N GLU A 120 4.54 -17.88 -14.95
CA GLU A 120 4.35 -19.24 -14.39
C GLU A 120 5.40 -19.59 -13.34
N GLY A 121 6.41 -18.74 -13.16
CA GLY A 121 7.46 -18.89 -12.18
C GLY A 121 7.05 -18.47 -10.77
N GLU A 122 8.04 -18.46 -9.87
CA GLU A 122 7.85 -18.12 -8.46
C GLU A 122 7.11 -16.78 -8.29
N TYR A 123 7.64 -15.71 -8.93
CA TYR A 123 7.10 -14.36 -8.79
C TYR A 123 5.73 -14.19 -9.46
N GLY A 124 5.38 -14.99 -10.47
CA GLY A 124 4.03 -15.02 -11.03
C GLY A 124 2.97 -15.37 -9.97
N SER A 125 3.32 -16.24 -9.02
CA SER A 125 2.45 -16.63 -7.91
C SER A 125 2.20 -15.51 -6.88
N TYR A 126 3.00 -14.44 -6.89
CA TYR A 126 2.86 -13.27 -5.99
C TYR A 126 1.71 -12.36 -6.40
N PHE A 127 1.19 -12.52 -7.60
CA PHE A 127 0.12 -11.73 -8.17
C PHE A 127 -1.04 -12.64 -8.60
N TYR A 128 -2.20 -12.05 -8.81
CA TYR A 128 -3.33 -12.78 -9.39
C TYR A 128 -3.20 -12.75 -10.92
N ILE A 129 -2.57 -13.77 -11.48
CA ILE A 129 -2.43 -13.97 -12.92
C ILE A 129 -3.38 -15.08 -13.36
N LYS A 130 -4.16 -14.86 -14.41
CA LYS A 130 -5.17 -15.79 -14.93
C LYS A 130 -5.16 -15.84 -16.45
N ASP A 131 -5.52 -17.00 -16.99
CA ASP A 131 -5.87 -17.10 -18.40
C ASP A 131 -7.25 -16.48 -18.65
N GLY A 132 -7.35 -15.74 -19.73
CA GLY A 132 -8.61 -15.19 -20.21
C GLY A 132 -9.53 -16.24 -20.81
N LYS A 133 -10.70 -15.79 -21.24
CA LYS A 133 -11.69 -16.61 -21.95
C LYS A 133 -11.80 -16.11 -23.39
N ASP A 134 -11.37 -16.91 -24.36
CA ASP A 134 -11.40 -16.54 -25.79
C ASP A 134 -10.70 -15.19 -26.09
N GLY A 135 -9.58 -14.93 -25.45
CA GLY A 135 -8.81 -13.69 -25.57
C GLY A 135 -9.42 -12.48 -24.85
N GLN A 136 -10.52 -12.68 -24.12
CA GLN A 136 -11.15 -11.67 -23.28
C GLN A 136 -10.69 -11.82 -21.82
N PRO A 137 -10.80 -10.77 -20.98
CA PRO A 137 -10.50 -10.84 -19.57
C PRO A 137 -11.17 -12.01 -18.84
N PRO A 138 -10.56 -12.55 -17.77
CA PRO A 138 -11.10 -13.69 -17.00
C PRO A 138 -12.49 -13.45 -16.42
N THR A 139 -12.78 -12.21 -16.01
CA THR A 139 -14.08 -11.79 -15.44
C THR A 139 -14.45 -10.38 -15.88
N ASN A 140 -15.72 -10.03 -15.69
CA ASN A 140 -16.26 -8.70 -16.00
C ASN A 140 -16.16 -7.71 -14.83
N TRP A 141 -15.12 -7.77 -14.02
CA TRP A 141 -14.97 -6.87 -12.87
C TRP A 141 -14.39 -5.51 -13.28
N ARG A 142 -14.92 -4.44 -12.65
CA ARG A 142 -14.49 -3.05 -12.89
C ARG A 142 -13.60 -2.57 -11.77
N SER A 143 -12.47 -1.95 -12.15
CA SER A 143 -11.55 -1.26 -11.25
C SER A 143 -12.22 -0.08 -10.52
N TYR A 144 -11.72 0.26 -9.33
CA TYR A 144 -12.13 1.48 -8.63
C TYR A 144 -11.87 2.75 -9.44
N PHE A 145 -10.88 2.72 -10.34
CA PHE A 145 -10.54 3.84 -11.21
C PHE A 145 -11.22 3.75 -12.60
N GLY A 146 -12.10 2.77 -12.78
CA GLY A 146 -12.83 2.53 -14.03
C GLY A 146 -12.11 1.58 -14.98
N GLY A 147 -12.83 1.07 -15.96
CA GLY A 147 -12.33 0.02 -16.86
C GLY A 147 -12.26 -1.36 -16.21
N SER A 148 -11.71 -2.32 -16.94
CA SER A 148 -11.50 -3.69 -16.43
C SER A 148 -10.45 -3.70 -15.32
N VAL A 149 -10.61 -4.62 -14.34
CA VAL A 149 -9.54 -4.93 -13.36
C VAL A 149 -8.42 -5.80 -13.96
N TRP A 150 -8.54 -6.20 -15.20
CA TRP A 150 -7.62 -7.10 -15.87
C TRP A 150 -6.84 -6.36 -16.95
N GLU A 151 -5.52 -6.44 -16.89
CA GLU A 151 -4.63 -5.97 -17.94
C GLU A 151 -3.90 -7.16 -18.56
N LYS A 152 -3.81 -7.17 -19.91
CA LYS A 152 -3.15 -8.25 -20.65
C LYS A 152 -1.65 -8.20 -20.46
N ILE A 153 -1.04 -9.34 -20.19
CA ILE A 153 0.41 -9.44 -20.05
C ILE A 153 1.07 -9.36 -21.44
N PRO A 154 1.98 -8.41 -21.67
CA PRO A 154 2.71 -8.32 -22.94
C PRO A 154 3.45 -9.61 -23.31
N GLY A 155 3.33 -10.03 -24.55
CA GLY A 155 3.97 -11.27 -25.03
C GLY A 155 3.19 -12.56 -24.79
N TYR A 156 2.05 -12.49 -24.10
CA TYR A 156 1.16 -13.63 -23.86
C TYR A 156 -0.21 -13.40 -24.49
N ASP A 157 -0.70 -14.35 -25.28
CA ASP A 157 -1.95 -14.16 -26.02
C ASP A 157 -3.19 -14.15 -25.14
N ASN A 158 -3.15 -14.85 -24.00
CA ASN A 158 -4.34 -15.08 -23.17
C ASN A 158 -4.07 -14.97 -21.67
N LYS A 159 -2.99 -14.32 -21.23
CA LYS A 159 -2.70 -14.10 -19.80
C LYS A 159 -2.96 -12.66 -19.39
N PHE A 160 -3.57 -12.51 -18.20
CA PHE A 160 -3.95 -11.25 -17.61
C PHE A 160 -3.54 -11.20 -16.14
N TYR A 161 -3.17 -10.02 -15.65
CA TYR A 161 -2.98 -9.77 -14.22
C TYR A 161 -4.10 -8.88 -13.67
N LEU A 162 -4.39 -9.05 -12.38
CA LEU A 162 -5.40 -8.31 -11.66
C LEU A 162 -4.85 -6.99 -11.11
N HIS A 163 -5.60 -5.91 -11.25
CA HIS A 163 -5.39 -4.63 -10.56
C HIS A 163 -6.72 -4.04 -10.10
N SER A 164 -6.91 -3.88 -8.81
CA SER A 164 -8.13 -3.28 -8.27
C SER A 164 -8.19 -1.77 -8.49
N PHE A 165 -7.04 -1.11 -8.65
CA PHE A 165 -6.86 0.32 -8.87
C PHE A 165 -6.29 0.60 -10.28
N ALA A 166 -5.24 1.41 -10.43
CA ALA A 166 -4.62 1.63 -11.72
C ALA A 166 -3.93 0.36 -12.25
N LYS A 167 -3.79 0.24 -13.56
CA LYS A 167 -3.08 -0.90 -14.18
C LYS A 167 -1.60 -0.96 -13.77
N GLU A 168 -1.04 0.16 -13.36
CA GLU A 168 0.30 0.26 -12.80
C GLU A 168 0.38 -0.19 -11.32
N GLN A 169 -0.73 -0.65 -10.74
CA GLN A 169 -0.85 -1.12 -9.35
C GLN A 169 -1.34 -2.57 -9.30
N PRO A 170 -0.52 -3.56 -9.75
CA PRO A 170 -0.90 -4.98 -9.72
C PRO A 170 -1.15 -5.46 -8.30
N ASP A 171 -2.27 -6.17 -8.10
CA ASP A 171 -2.70 -6.67 -6.79
C ASP A 171 -1.84 -7.83 -6.32
N LEU A 172 -1.33 -7.75 -5.09
CA LEU A 172 -0.57 -8.80 -4.43
C LEU A 172 -1.48 -9.95 -3.99
N ASN A 173 -1.03 -11.17 -4.19
CA ASN A 173 -1.74 -12.39 -3.82
C ASN A 173 -1.55 -12.72 -2.34
N TRP A 174 -2.43 -12.24 -1.48
CA TRP A 174 -2.41 -12.48 -0.04
C TRP A 174 -2.70 -13.92 0.36
N GLU A 175 -3.23 -14.77 -0.52
CA GLU A 175 -3.33 -16.21 -0.27
C GLU A 175 -1.96 -16.90 -0.31
N ASN A 176 -0.98 -16.28 -0.97
CA ASN A 176 0.40 -16.79 -1.00
C ASN A 176 1.12 -16.43 0.31
N GLU A 177 1.50 -17.44 1.08
CA GLU A 177 2.21 -17.29 2.35
C GLU A 177 3.55 -16.55 2.17
N THR A 178 4.29 -16.83 1.09
CA THR A 178 5.56 -16.16 0.82
C THR A 178 5.39 -14.65 0.65
N VAL A 179 4.30 -14.21 0.03
CA VAL A 179 3.98 -12.78 -0.10
C VAL A 179 3.74 -12.17 1.28
N ARG A 180 2.94 -12.83 2.13
CA ARG A 180 2.67 -12.36 3.48
C ARG A 180 3.95 -12.26 4.31
N GLU A 181 4.82 -13.30 4.26
CA GLU A 181 6.10 -13.28 4.97
C GLU A 181 6.96 -12.08 4.55
N LYS A 182 7.09 -11.81 3.25
CA LYS A 182 7.85 -10.65 2.77
C LYS A 182 7.26 -9.31 3.21
N ILE A 183 5.94 -9.22 3.29
CA ILE A 183 5.27 -8.03 3.83
C ILE A 183 5.57 -7.90 5.33
N TYR A 184 5.53 -8.99 6.11
CA TYR A 184 5.83 -8.95 7.54
C TYR A 184 7.30 -8.63 7.81
N GLU A 185 8.23 -9.15 7.01
CA GLU A 185 9.65 -8.77 7.06
C GLU A 185 9.83 -7.25 6.86
N MET A 186 9.15 -6.66 5.87
CA MET A 186 9.20 -5.23 5.60
C MET A 186 8.60 -4.41 6.77
N ILE A 187 7.46 -4.82 7.32
CA ILE A 187 6.84 -4.16 8.47
C ILE A 187 7.79 -4.17 9.66
N CYS A 188 8.36 -5.33 10.01
CA CYS A 188 9.30 -5.48 11.12
C CYS A 188 10.55 -4.62 10.88
N TRP A 189 11.08 -4.62 9.67
CA TRP A 189 12.24 -3.79 9.32
C TRP A 189 11.99 -2.29 9.58
N TRP A 190 10.83 -1.76 9.21
CA TRP A 190 10.48 -0.37 9.50
C TRP A 190 10.29 -0.11 10.99
N MET A 191 9.69 -1.04 11.72
CA MET A 191 9.57 -0.94 13.19
C MET A 191 10.95 -0.90 13.84
N ASP A 192 11.92 -1.67 13.34
CA ASP A 192 13.31 -1.67 13.79
C ASP A 192 14.04 -0.34 13.50
N GLN A 193 13.63 0.39 12.42
CA GLN A 193 14.12 1.76 12.20
C GLN A 193 13.53 2.76 13.20
N GLY A 194 12.61 2.35 14.08
CA GLY A 194 12.00 3.17 15.12
C GLY A 194 10.66 3.78 14.76
N LEU A 195 10.05 3.35 13.66
CA LEU A 195 8.69 3.73 13.29
C LEU A 195 7.71 3.30 14.39
N SER A 196 6.67 4.08 14.64
CA SER A 196 5.71 3.81 15.72
C SER A 196 4.54 2.91 15.28
N GLY A 197 4.39 2.67 14.00
CA GLY A 197 3.33 1.86 13.41
C GLY A 197 2.94 2.33 12.02
N PHE A 198 1.78 1.87 11.57
CA PHE A 198 1.30 2.13 10.22
C PHE A 198 -0.18 2.50 10.20
N ARG A 199 -0.59 3.27 9.20
CA ARG A 199 -1.96 3.32 8.69
C ARG A 199 -2.04 2.38 7.50
N ILE A 200 -2.96 1.43 7.52
CA ILE A 200 -3.06 0.42 6.45
C ILE A 200 -4.01 0.93 5.37
N ASP A 201 -3.48 1.05 4.17
CA ASP A 201 -4.26 1.45 2.99
C ASP A 201 -5.05 0.28 2.43
N ALA A 202 -6.20 0.58 1.82
CA ALA A 202 -7.04 -0.36 1.07
C ALA A 202 -7.21 -1.74 1.75
N ILE A 203 -7.30 -1.77 3.08
CA ILE A 203 -7.23 -2.98 3.89
C ILE A 203 -8.27 -4.03 3.53
N MET A 204 -9.47 -3.62 3.08
CA MET A 204 -10.51 -4.55 2.67
C MET A 204 -10.14 -5.35 1.42
N ASN A 205 -9.24 -4.81 0.61
CA ASN A 205 -8.89 -5.37 -0.68
C ASN A 205 -7.88 -6.51 -0.61
N ILE A 206 -7.18 -6.68 0.53
CA ILE A 206 -6.19 -7.78 0.68
C ILE A 206 -6.83 -9.15 0.65
N LYS A 207 -8.12 -9.27 1.03
CA LYS A 207 -8.91 -10.50 0.89
C LYS A 207 -9.93 -10.34 -0.22
N LYS A 208 -9.96 -11.30 -1.14
CA LYS A 208 -10.82 -11.28 -2.31
C LYS A 208 -11.68 -12.54 -2.38
N ASP A 209 -12.87 -12.43 -2.96
CA ASP A 209 -13.63 -13.60 -3.38
C ASP A 209 -12.99 -14.16 -4.67
N LEU A 210 -12.37 -15.31 -4.55
CA LEU A 210 -11.62 -15.97 -5.61
C LEU A 210 -12.46 -16.97 -6.43
N THR A 211 -13.78 -16.83 -6.47
CA THR A 211 -14.64 -17.68 -7.29
C THR A 211 -14.42 -17.47 -8.79
N TRP A 212 -13.78 -16.36 -9.17
CA TRP A 212 -13.42 -16.04 -10.57
C TRP A 212 -14.60 -16.12 -11.54
N SER A 213 -15.77 -15.67 -11.12
CA SER A 213 -16.98 -15.68 -11.90
C SER A 213 -17.40 -14.27 -12.33
N ASP A 214 -18.08 -14.18 -13.47
CA ASP A 214 -18.74 -12.96 -13.86
C ASP A 214 -19.84 -12.59 -12.87
N LEU A 215 -19.96 -11.31 -12.60
CA LEU A 215 -20.98 -10.75 -11.73
C LEU A 215 -22.06 -10.03 -12.56
N LYS A 216 -23.22 -9.82 -11.95
CA LYS A 216 -24.25 -8.99 -12.58
C LYS A 216 -23.73 -7.58 -12.79
N PRO A 217 -23.65 -7.08 -14.04
CA PRO A 217 -23.22 -5.72 -14.33
C PRO A 217 -24.03 -4.67 -13.55
N ASP A 218 -23.37 -3.58 -13.19
CA ASP A 218 -23.99 -2.47 -12.46
C ASP A 218 -23.75 -1.10 -13.11
N GLY A 219 -23.18 -1.10 -14.32
CA GLY A 219 -22.93 0.08 -15.13
C GLY A 219 -23.22 -0.16 -16.62
N PRO A 220 -23.22 0.90 -17.43
CA PRO A 220 -23.46 0.84 -18.87
C PRO A 220 -22.31 0.18 -19.65
N ASP A 221 -21.15 0.03 -19.02
CA ASP A 221 -19.94 -0.59 -19.55
C ASP A 221 -19.98 -2.14 -19.55
N GLY A 222 -21.04 -2.74 -19.00
CA GLY A 222 -21.18 -4.19 -18.89
C GLY A 222 -20.32 -4.81 -17.78
N LEU A 223 -19.65 -3.99 -16.99
CA LEU A 223 -18.80 -4.43 -15.89
C LEU A 223 -19.53 -4.39 -14.54
N ALA A 224 -18.96 -5.06 -13.54
CA ALA A 224 -19.43 -5.07 -12.16
C ALA A 224 -18.35 -4.56 -11.22
N ASP A 225 -18.72 -3.70 -10.28
CA ASP A 225 -17.81 -3.06 -9.33
C ASP A 225 -17.01 -4.10 -8.53
N VAL A 226 -15.68 -3.93 -8.50
CA VAL A 226 -14.74 -4.79 -7.77
C VAL A 226 -15.02 -4.84 -6.26
N TYR A 227 -15.69 -3.84 -5.70
CA TYR A 227 -16.15 -3.86 -4.31
C TYR A 227 -16.99 -5.09 -3.97
N LYS A 228 -17.71 -5.66 -4.95
CA LYS A 228 -18.51 -6.86 -4.73
C LYS A 228 -17.70 -8.10 -4.38
N ILE A 229 -16.42 -8.12 -4.76
CA ILE A 229 -15.51 -9.24 -4.49
C ILE A 229 -14.46 -8.92 -3.40
N THR A 230 -14.48 -7.71 -2.85
CA THR A 230 -13.55 -7.26 -1.80
C THR A 230 -14.26 -6.75 -0.55
N GLY A 231 -15.43 -6.13 -0.68
CA GLY A 231 -16.04 -5.34 0.40
C GLY A 231 -16.66 -6.15 1.55
N LYS A 232 -16.92 -7.45 1.39
CA LYS A 232 -17.57 -8.30 2.40
C LYS A 232 -17.05 -9.73 2.38
N VAL A 233 -15.75 -9.90 2.19
CA VAL A 233 -15.13 -11.24 2.13
C VAL A 233 -14.77 -11.70 3.53
N GLU A 234 -15.23 -12.90 3.91
CA GLU A 234 -14.87 -13.53 5.17
C GLU A 234 -13.38 -13.92 5.17
N GLY A 235 -12.75 -13.94 6.35
CA GLY A 235 -11.37 -14.37 6.55
C GLY A 235 -10.33 -13.23 6.49
N ILE A 236 -10.72 -11.98 6.20
CA ILE A 236 -9.79 -10.84 6.31
C ILE A 236 -9.23 -10.70 7.73
N GLY A 237 -10.05 -11.03 8.74
CA GLY A 237 -9.65 -11.01 10.14
C GLY A 237 -8.47 -11.94 10.43
N ASP A 238 -8.35 -13.05 9.71
CA ASP A 238 -7.27 -14.02 9.90
C ASP A 238 -5.93 -13.41 9.46
N PHE A 239 -5.90 -12.75 8.29
CA PHE A 239 -4.70 -12.03 7.82
C PHE A 239 -4.30 -10.89 8.77
N LEU A 240 -5.28 -10.16 9.32
CA LEU A 240 -5.00 -9.09 10.27
C LEU A 240 -4.49 -9.62 11.60
N MET A 241 -5.01 -10.74 12.09
CA MET A 241 -4.53 -11.39 13.31
C MET A 241 -3.13 -11.96 13.10
N GLU A 242 -2.86 -12.60 11.97
CA GLU A 242 -1.52 -13.08 11.60
C GLU A 242 -0.51 -11.91 11.59
N MET A 243 -0.82 -10.83 10.86
CA MET A 243 0.01 -9.62 10.83
C MET A 243 0.26 -9.06 12.24
N LYS A 244 -0.79 -8.99 13.06
CA LYS A 244 -0.69 -8.48 14.42
C LYS A 244 0.29 -9.30 15.27
N HIS A 245 0.15 -10.62 15.25
CA HIS A 245 1.01 -11.50 16.03
C HIS A 245 2.45 -11.54 15.53
N ARG A 246 2.63 -11.42 14.20
CA ARG A 246 3.95 -11.50 13.59
C ARG A 246 4.75 -10.20 13.68
N CYS A 247 4.07 -9.04 13.67
CA CYS A 247 4.73 -7.74 13.53
C CYS A 247 4.56 -6.81 14.74
N PHE A 248 3.43 -6.89 15.47
CA PHE A 248 3.08 -5.88 16.47
C PHE A 248 2.99 -6.44 17.90
N GLU A 249 2.99 -7.75 18.05
CA GLU A 249 2.98 -8.45 19.35
C GLU A 249 4.04 -9.57 19.36
N PRO A 250 5.31 -9.27 19.07
CA PRO A 250 6.39 -10.27 19.15
C PRO A 250 6.74 -10.63 20.58
#